data_f27e18f9ca1acf7b433e96e9786a6cfc
#
_entry.id   f27e18f9ca1acf7b433e96e9786a6cfc
#
_cell.length_a   1.000
_cell.length_b   1.000
_cell.length_c   1.000
_cell.angle_alpha   90.00
_cell.angle_beta   90.00
_cell.angle_gamma   90.00
#
_symmetry.space_group_name_H-M   'P 1'
#
loop_
_entity.id
_entity.type
_entity.pdbx_description
1 polymer ?
#
loop_
_entity_poly.entity_id
_entity_poly.type
_entity_poly.pdbx_seq_one_letter_code
_entity_poly.pdbx_strand_id
1 'polypeptide(L)' 'MGLTHDHWKEARDTIRSLIDVENSLLRDDVELKSKCLVPMNSATMHLPAAIGDYTDFYSSINHATNVGIMFR' A
#
# COMPACT_ATOMS: atom_id res chain seq x y z
N MET A 1 -9.30 5.03 3.76
CA MET A 1 -9.87 3.66 3.59
C MET A 1 -11.36 3.56 3.95
N GLY A 2 -11.95 4.53 4.62
CA GLY A 2 -13.39 4.56 4.93
C GLY A 2 -14.31 4.91 3.76
N LEU A 3 -13.77 5.22 2.60
CA LEU A 3 -14.52 5.55 1.39
C LEU A 3 -14.80 4.30 0.54
N THR A 4 -15.73 4.43 -0.43
CA THR A 4 -16.05 3.33 -1.34
C THR A 4 -14.88 3.00 -2.27
N HIS A 5 -14.95 1.83 -2.91
CA HIS A 5 -13.94 1.34 -3.86
C HIS A 5 -13.60 2.38 -4.94
N ASP A 6 -14.61 3.04 -5.51
CA ASP A 6 -14.40 4.01 -6.59
C ASP A 6 -13.57 5.22 -6.11
N HIS A 7 -13.79 5.68 -4.90
CA HIS A 7 -13.05 6.81 -4.33
C HIS A 7 -11.57 6.45 -4.07
N TRP A 8 -11.28 5.33 -3.43
CA TRP A 8 -9.89 4.99 -3.16
C TRP A 8 -9.15 4.50 -4.40
N LYS A 9 -9.86 3.94 -5.39
CA LYS A 9 -9.29 3.67 -6.71
C LYS A 9 -8.90 4.96 -7.42
N GLU A 10 -9.76 5.97 -7.42
CA GLU A 10 -9.47 7.29 -7.97
C GLU A 10 -8.27 7.94 -7.29
N ALA A 11 -8.20 7.89 -5.96
CA ALA A 11 -7.05 8.40 -5.21
C ALA A 11 -5.76 7.71 -5.62
N ARG A 12 -5.76 6.38 -5.74
CA ARG A 12 -4.62 5.60 -6.20
C ARG A 12 -4.18 5.99 -7.61
N ASP A 13 -5.12 6.06 -8.54
CA ASP A 13 -4.84 6.37 -9.94
C ASP A 13 -4.30 7.80 -10.10
N THR A 14 -4.82 8.75 -9.32
CA THR A 14 -4.34 10.15 -9.30
C THR A 14 -2.91 10.22 -8.77
N ILE A 15 -2.62 9.59 -7.63
CA ILE A 15 -1.26 9.57 -7.06
C ILE A 15 -0.28 8.91 -8.04
N ARG A 16 -0.66 7.77 -8.62
CA ARG A 16 0.15 7.07 -9.61
C ARG A 16 0.46 7.96 -10.80
N SER A 17 -0.52 8.68 -11.33
CA SER A 17 -0.35 9.61 -12.42
C SER A 17 0.62 10.74 -12.08
N LEU A 18 0.54 11.31 -10.88
CA LEU A 18 1.40 12.41 -10.44
C LEU A 18 2.87 12.03 -10.31
N ILE A 19 3.16 10.78 -9.95
CA ILE A 19 4.55 10.28 -9.82
C ILE A 19 5.08 9.62 -11.09
N ASP A 20 4.27 9.55 -12.15
CA ASP A 20 4.70 9.01 -13.45
C ASP A 20 5.71 9.94 -14.10
N VAL A 21 6.73 9.36 -14.73
CA VAL A 21 7.80 10.09 -15.42
C VAL A 21 7.28 10.94 -16.58
N GLU A 22 6.17 10.52 -17.20
CA GLU A 22 5.54 11.25 -18.29
C GLU A 22 4.71 12.47 -17.83
N ASN A 23 4.40 12.57 -16.53
CA ASN A 23 3.61 13.64 -15.97
C ASN A 23 4.52 14.72 -15.39
N SER A 24 4.40 15.95 -15.91
CA SER A 24 5.25 17.07 -15.51
C SER A 24 4.73 17.88 -14.31
N LEU A 25 3.49 17.68 -13.88
CA LEU A 25 2.86 18.52 -12.85
C LEU A 25 3.65 18.55 -11.54
N LEU A 26 4.00 17.39 -11.02
CA LEU A 26 4.82 17.30 -9.82
C LEU A 26 6.31 17.22 -10.14
N ARG A 27 6.68 16.54 -11.22
CA ARG A 27 8.07 16.34 -11.65
C ARG A 27 8.84 17.65 -11.80
N ASP A 28 8.24 18.64 -12.45
CA ASP A 28 8.89 19.90 -12.81
C ASP A 28 8.64 21.03 -11.80
N ASP A 29 7.74 20.85 -10.84
CA ASP A 29 7.48 21.81 -9.76
C ASP A 29 8.31 21.44 -8.53
N VAL A 30 9.49 22.04 -8.40
CA VAL A 30 10.44 21.73 -7.32
C VAL A 30 9.87 22.09 -5.94
N GLU A 31 9.15 23.21 -5.84
CA GLU A 31 8.56 23.64 -4.56
C GLU A 31 7.46 22.67 -4.11
N LEU A 32 6.53 22.35 -5.01
CA LEU A 32 5.44 21.41 -4.74
C LEU A 32 5.98 20.02 -4.44
N LYS A 33 6.95 19.56 -5.21
CA LYS A 33 7.62 18.28 -5.03
C LYS A 33 8.27 18.17 -3.66
N SER A 34 8.95 19.21 -3.17
CA SER A 34 9.57 19.23 -1.86
C SER A 34 8.57 19.17 -0.70
N LYS A 35 7.35 19.67 -0.91
CA LYS A 35 6.26 19.59 0.06
C LYS A 35 5.55 18.25 0.07
N CYS A 36 5.44 17.59 -1.09
CA CYS A 36 4.71 16.33 -1.25
C CYS A 36 5.56 15.09 -0.98
N LEU A 37 6.83 15.12 -1.35
CA LEU A 37 7.74 13.98 -1.19
C LEU A 37 8.61 14.17 0.05
N VAL A 38 8.32 13.39 1.08
CA VAL A 38 9.00 13.46 2.37
C VAL A 38 10.04 12.34 2.45
N PRO A 39 11.31 12.63 2.81
CA PRO A 39 12.30 11.58 3.01
C PRO A 39 11.88 10.58 4.09
N MET A 40 12.08 9.29 3.83
CA MET A 40 11.67 8.23 4.74
C MET A 40 12.28 8.36 6.14
N ASN A 41 13.52 8.81 6.23
CA ASN A 41 14.21 8.97 7.51
C ASN A 41 13.63 10.07 8.39
N SER A 42 12.85 11.00 7.83
CA SER A 42 12.17 12.06 8.60
C SER A 42 10.70 11.75 8.88
N ALA A 43 10.20 10.61 8.41
CA ALA A 43 8.81 10.20 8.55
C ALA A 43 8.62 9.21 9.69
N THR A 44 7.49 9.31 10.38
CA THR A 44 7.07 8.31 11.37
C THR A 44 6.04 7.38 10.72
N MET A 45 6.38 6.11 10.64
CA MET A 45 5.50 5.12 10.03
C MET A 45 4.49 4.58 11.03
N HIS A 46 3.26 4.37 10.56
CA HIS A 46 2.17 3.80 11.34
C HIS A 46 1.53 2.65 10.59
N LEU A 47 0.79 1.79 11.29
CA LEU A 47 -0.05 0.79 10.63
C LEU A 47 -1.13 1.49 9.81
N PRO A 48 -1.36 1.06 8.56
CA PRO A 48 -2.29 1.74 7.65
C PRO A 48 -3.77 1.54 8.00
N ALA A 49 -4.07 0.61 8.89
CA ALA A 49 -5.44 0.25 9.25
C ALA A 49 -5.51 -0.32 10.67
N ALA A 50 -6.69 -0.23 11.28
CA ALA A 50 -7.02 -0.99 12.47
C ALA A 50 -7.21 -2.46 12.07
N ILE A 51 -6.33 -3.33 12.56
CA ILE A 51 -6.33 -4.76 12.21
C ILE A 51 -7.44 -5.47 13.01
N GLY A 52 -8.29 -6.22 12.29
CA GLY A 52 -9.32 -7.06 12.89
C GLY A 52 -8.82 -8.45 13.27
N ASP A 53 -9.69 -9.43 13.18
CA ASP A 53 -9.38 -10.81 13.54
C ASP A 53 -8.39 -11.47 12.57
N TYR A 54 -7.61 -12.39 13.09
CA TYR A 54 -6.65 -13.16 12.29
C TYR A 54 -7.35 -14.20 11.42
N THR A 55 -6.90 -14.33 10.18
CA THR A 55 -7.37 -15.37 9.26
C THR A 55 -6.17 -15.97 8.51
N ASP A 56 -6.13 -17.29 8.42
CA ASP A 56 -5.09 -18.02 7.70
C ASP A 56 -5.73 -18.97 6.68
N PHE A 57 -5.43 -18.76 5.40
CA PHE A 57 -6.05 -19.52 4.30
C PHE A 57 -5.26 -20.71 3.82
N TYR A 58 -4.08 -21.02 4.37
CA TYR A 58 -3.23 -22.11 3.90
C TYR A 58 -3.04 -22.11 2.37
N SER A 59 -2.76 -20.97 1.80
CA SER A 59 -2.71 -20.79 0.33
C SER A 59 -1.54 -21.51 -0.35
N SER A 60 -0.55 -21.99 0.40
CA SER A 60 0.56 -22.80 -0.11
C SER A 60 0.30 -24.28 0.15
N ILE A 61 0.40 -25.12 -0.90
CA ILE A 61 0.29 -26.59 -0.75
C ILE A 61 1.37 -27.16 0.17
N ASN A 62 2.56 -26.60 0.16
CA ASN A 62 3.66 -27.03 1.03
C ASN A 62 3.34 -26.76 2.50
N HIS A 63 2.84 -25.56 2.80
CA HIS A 63 2.41 -25.19 4.15
C HIS A 63 1.27 -26.10 4.62
N ALA A 64 0.24 -26.26 3.80
CA ALA A 64 -0.92 -27.09 4.12
C ALA A 64 -0.51 -28.56 4.38
N THR A 65 0.39 -29.10 3.58
CA THR A 65 0.91 -30.47 3.75
C THR A 65 1.69 -30.62 5.04
N ASN A 66 2.59 -29.68 5.33
CA ASN A 66 3.42 -29.73 6.54
C ASN A 66 2.56 -29.64 7.81
N VAL A 67 1.59 -28.74 7.84
CA VAL A 67 0.66 -28.62 8.96
C VAL A 67 -0.20 -29.89 9.09
N GLY A 68 -0.70 -30.43 7.96
CA GLY A 68 -1.46 -31.65 7.93
C GLY A 68 -0.70 -32.86 8.52
N ILE A 69 0.59 -32.96 8.23
CA ILE A 69 1.46 -34.03 8.79
C ILE A 69 1.60 -33.91 10.31
N MET A 70 1.70 -32.68 10.83
CA MET A 70 1.81 -32.45 12.27
C MET A 70 0.56 -32.84 13.06
N PHE A 71 -0.59 -32.86 12.42
CA PHE A 71 -1.87 -33.20 13.06
C PHE A 71 -2.35 -34.64 12.81
N ARG A 72 -1.62 -35.46 12.11
CA ARG A 72 -2.00 -36.87 11.79
C ARG A 72 -1.03 -37.88 12.34
#